data_03e917f8d1cff66548e8953c0d29f348
#
_entry.id   03e917f8d1cff66548e8953c0d29f348
#
_cell.length_a   1.000
_cell.length_b   1.000
_cell.length_c   1.000
_cell.angle_alpha   90.00
_cell.angle_beta   90.00
_cell.angle_gamma   90.00
#
_symmetry.space_group_name_H-M   'P 1'
#
loop_
_entity.id
_entity.type
_entity.pdbx_description
1 polymer ?
#
loop_
_entity_poly.entity_id
_entity_poly.type
_entity_poly.pdbx_seq_one_letter_code
_entity_poly.pdbx_strand_id
1 'polypeptide(L)'
;MKIGFLFPGQGSQYVGMGKDLYEKYEEVRNIYDRVENLTGVDVKKISFEGPEEELNQTKNTQLCILTMSLAILEILNKNGVKAEISAGLSLGEYSALIYSGILNFEDGVKLVQKRGEYMQNLVPDGEWLMSAILGMGENEVEEVCSKVQNGFAVPVNFNCPGQIVISGDKDGIKEAENIAKQYGARRVIELKTSGPFHTIKLQKASDELRKELDKIKFNNGDSKVIKNIDAEVYTENDDMKDILAKHIISPVRFSKSLENMIKLGVDTFIEIGPGKTLSGFAKKIKTDKEIRIFNVTDVKTLKEVIANVEK
;
A
#
# COMPACT_ATOMS: atom_id res chain seq x y z
N MET A 1 18.30 2.16 18.00
CA MET A 1 16.96 2.22 17.39
C MET A 1 17.13 2.32 15.90
N LYS A 2 16.60 1.36 15.15
CA LYS A 2 16.60 1.37 13.68
C LYS A 2 15.17 1.42 13.20
N ILE A 3 14.80 2.57 12.60
CA ILE A 3 13.41 2.87 12.23
C ILE A 3 13.11 2.36 10.83
N GLY A 4 11.94 1.72 10.69
CA GLY A 4 11.33 1.38 9.42
C GLY A 4 9.98 2.09 9.25
N PHE A 5 9.79 2.78 8.12
CA PHE A 5 8.50 3.37 7.79
C PHE A 5 7.65 2.39 7.00
N LEU A 6 6.36 2.37 7.32
CA LEU A 6 5.35 1.57 6.62
C LEU A 6 4.29 2.52 6.04
N PHE A 7 3.98 2.35 4.76
CA PHE A 7 2.99 3.18 4.07
C PHE A 7 1.77 2.35 3.66
N PRO A 8 0.57 2.72 4.15
CA PRO A 8 -0.64 1.98 3.86
C PRO A 8 -1.05 2.08 2.38
N GLY A 9 -1.81 1.10 1.94
CA GLY A 9 -2.44 1.03 0.63
C GLY A 9 -3.95 1.21 0.69
N GLN A 10 -4.60 0.98 -0.45
CA GLN A 10 -6.05 1.02 -0.60
C GLN A 10 -6.74 0.08 0.40
N GLY A 11 -7.83 0.55 0.98
CA GLY A 11 -8.56 -0.11 2.07
C GLY A 11 -8.30 0.49 3.45
N SER A 12 -7.35 1.45 3.56
CA SER A 12 -7.08 2.17 4.81
C SER A 12 -7.79 3.53 4.91
N GLN A 13 -8.34 4.04 3.81
CA GLN A 13 -9.02 5.34 3.72
C GLN A 13 -10.32 5.39 4.51
N TYR A 14 -10.65 6.57 5.00
CA TYR A 14 -11.95 6.89 5.62
C TYR A 14 -12.23 8.39 5.48
N VAL A 15 -13.51 8.75 5.39
CA VAL A 15 -13.93 10.16 5.31
C VAL A 15 -13.55 10.86 6.61
N GLY A 16 -12.89 12.02 6.49
CA GLY A 16 -12.32 12.77 7.59
C GLY A 16 -10.83 12.54 7.83
N MET A 17 -10.19 11.59 7.12
CA MET A 17 -8.77 11.29 7.29
C MET A 17 -7.90 12.52 7.00
N GLY A 18 -6.95 12.82 7.91
CA GLY A 18 -6.00 13.92 7.75
C GLY A 18 -6.54 15.32 8.04
N LYS A 19 -7.86 15.48 8.30
CA LYS A 19 -8.49 16.81 8.51
C LYS A 19 -7.91 17.55 9.71
N ASP A 20 -7.75 16.89 10.85
CA ASP A 20 -7.18 17.47 12.06
C ASP A 20 -5.72 17.91 11.90
N LEU A 21 -4.95 17.14 11.13
CA LEU A 21 -3.57 17.49 10.74
C LEU A 21 -3.57 18.74 9.83
N TYR A 22 -4.44 18.77 8.82
CA TYR A 22 -4.60 19.91 7.91
C TYR A 22 -4.99 21.20 8.65
N GLU A 23 -5.95 21.14 9.59
CA GLU A 23 -6.38 22.28 10.37
C GLU A 23 -5.25 22.82 11.25
N LYS A 24 -4.37 21.96 11.74
CA LYS A 24 -3.34 22.31 12.71
C LYS A 24 -2.01 22.75 12.12
N TYR A 25 -1.55 22.13 11.01
CA TYR A 25 -0.20 22.29 10.50
C TYR A 25 -0.18 22.93 9.10
N GLU A 26 0.62 23.99 8.95
CA GLU A 26 0.80 24.66 7.66
C GLU A 26 1.50 23.74 6.64
N GLU A 27 2.45 22.94 7.08
CA GLU A 27 3.16 21.96 6.26
C GLU A 27 2.19 20.98 5.59
N VAL A 28 1.17 20.53 6.33
CA VAL A 28 0.12 19.65 5.79
C VAL A 28 -0.68 20.37 4.73
N ARG A 29 -1.12 21.61 5.01
CA ARG A 29 -1.86 22.44 4.02
C ARG A 29 -1.06 22.60 2.72
N ASN A 30 0.21 22.89 2.82
CA ASN A 30 1.10 23.06 1.67
C ASN A 30 1.18 21.79 0.80
N ILE A 31 1.23 20.61 1.40
CA ILE A 31 1.24 19.33 0.65
C ILE A 31 -0.10 19.11 -0.07
N TYR A 32 -1.23 19.30 0.62
CA TYR A 32 -2.55 19.16 0.01
C TYR A 32 -2.74 20.14 -1.17
N ASP A 33 -2.41 21.41 -0.98
CA ASP A 33 -2.50 22.43 -2.04
C ASP A 33 -1.58 22.10 -3.23
N ARG A 34 -0.37 21.62 -2.95
CA ARG A 34 0.58 21.20 -4.00
C ARG A 34 0.06 20.02 -4.81
N VAL A 35 -0.53 19.00 -4.16
CA VAL A 35 -1.14 17.87 -4.86
C VAL A 35 -2.32 18.32 -5.72
N GLU A 36 -3.20 19.17 -5.20
CA GLU A 36 -4.34 19.70 -5.97
C GLU A 36 -3.87 20.51 -7.19
N ASN A 37 -2.84 21.35 -7.03
CA ASN A 37 -2.27 22.11 -8.13
C ASN A 37 -1.65 21.22 -9.22
N LEU A 38 -1.06 20.07 -8.83
CA LEU A 38 -0.43 19.14 -9.77
C LEU A 38 -1.43 18.27 -10.52
N THR A 39 -2.54 17.92 -9.88
CA THR A 39 -3.48 16.89 -10.36
C THR A 39 -4.83 17.45 -10.82
N GLY A 40 -5.19 18.64 -10.35
CA GLY A 40 -6.53 19.20 -10.54
C GLY A 40 -7.63 18.49 -9.73
N VAL A 41 -7.28 17.58 -8.81
CA VAL A 41 -8.22 16.83 -7.99
C VAL A 41 -8.35 17.48 -6.63
N ASP A 42 -9.58 17.78 -6.20
CA ASP A 42 -9.87 18.33 -4.85
C ASP A 42 -9.74 17.23 -3.78
N VAL A 43 -8.46 16.89 -3.47
CA VAL A 43 -8.14 15.83 -2.49
C VAL A 43 -8.60 16.20 -1.08
N LYS A 44 -8.72 17.48 -0.75
CA LYS A 44 -9.25 17.97 0.54
C LYS A 44 -10.70 17.59 0.69
N LYS A 45 -11.53 18.01 -0.26
CA LYS A 45 -12.97 17.71 -0.24
C LYS A 45 -13.21 16.21 -0.19
N ILE A 46 -12.56 15.45 -1.06
CA ILE A 46 -12.73 13.99 -1.13
C ILE A 46 -12.30 13.33 0.19
N SER A 47 -11.16 13.71 0.77
CA SER A 47 -10.65 13.11 2.01
C SER A 47 -11.43 13.52 3.25
N PHE A 48 -11.84 14.80 3.36
CA PHE A 48 -12.41 15.35 4.59
C PHE A 48 -13.93 15.27 4.66
N GLU A 49 -14.59 15.36 3.51
CA GLU A 49 -16.05 15.48 3.40
C GLU A 49 -16.68 14.27 2.68
N GLY A 50 -15.91 13.58 1.82
CA GLY A 50 -16.41 12.48 1.02
C GLY A 50 -17.29 12.94 -0.15
N PRO A 51 -18.33 12.20 -0.52
CA PRO A 51 -18.89 11.00 0.15
C PRO A 51 -17.97 9.77 0.11
N GLU A 52 -18.29 8.75 0.93
CA GLU A 52 -17.49 7.52 1.01
C GLU A 52 -17.35 6.82 -0.35
N GLU A 53 -18.40 6.83 -1.17
CA GLU A 53 -18.41 6.25 -2.50
C GLU A 53 -17.42 6.94 -3.43
N GLU A 54 -17.25 8.25 -3.32
CA GLU A 54 -16.29 9.01 -4.13
C GLU A 54 -14.86 8.74 -3.65
N LEU A 55 -14.63 8.73 -2.34
CA LEU A 55 -13.33 8.40 -1.75
C LEU A 55 -12.91 6.97 -2.09
N ASN A 56 -13.85 6.01 -2.16
CA ASN A 56 -13.59 4.60 -2.45
C ASN A 56 -13.35 4.31 -3.95
N GLN A 57 -13.50 5.28 -4.84
CA GLN A 57 -13.05 5.12 -6.22
C GLN A 57 -11.54 4.99 -6.25
N THR A 58 -11.02 3.95 -6.89
CA THR A 58 -9.57 3.62 -6.87
C THR A 58 -8.68 4.80 -7.25
N LYS A 59 -9.07 5.59 -8.25
CA LYS A 59 -8.34 6.79 -8.68
C LYS A 59 -8.22 7.85 -7.57
N ASN A 60 -9.29 8.02 -6.77
CA ASN A 60 -9.33 8.98 -5.68
C ASN A 60 -8.64 8.41 -4.43
N THR A 61 -8.95 7.15 -4.07
CA THR A 61 -8.37 6.47 -2.92
C THR A 61 -6.86 6.52 -2.93
N GLN A 62 -6.24 6.16 -4.06
CA GLN A 62 -4.79 6.11 -4.15
C GLN A 62 -4.15 7.49 -3.96
N LEU A 63 -4.70 8.51 -4.60
CA LEU A 63 -4.18 9.87 -4.49
C LEU A 63 -4.38 10.46 -3.08
N CYS A 64 -5.54 10.24 -2.47
CA CYS A 64 -5.85 10.75 -1.13
C CYS A 64 -4.98 10.10 -0.04
N ILE A 65 -4.74 8.78 -0.11
CA ILE A 65 -3.85 8.08 0.84
C ILE A 65 -2.41 8.57 0.67
N LEU A 66 -1.92 8.67 -0.57
CA LEU A 66 -0.59 9.21 -0.86
C LEU A 66 -0.44 10.61 -0.26
N THR A 67 -1.41 11.49 -0.50
CA THR A 67 -1.39 12.88 -0.02
C THR A 67 -1.25 12.95 1.50
N MET A 68 -2.07 12.18 2.23
CA MET A 68 -2.00 12.15 3.68
C MET A 68 -0.65 11.60 4.18
N SER A 69 -0.14 10.53 3.57
CA SER A 69 1.16 9.96 3.94
C SER A 69 2.31 10.95 3.74
N LEU A 70 2.33 11.65 2.59
CA LEU A 70 3.35 12.66 2.31
C LEU A 70 3.23 13.89 3.23
N ALA A 71 2.01 14.29 3.57
CA ALA A 71 1.77 15.39 4.50
C ALA A 71 2.27 15.08 5.93
N ILE A 72 2.07 13.87 6.40
CA ILE A 72 2.60 13.41 7.69
C ILE A 72 4.14 13.36 7.64
N LEU A 73 4.71 12.85 6.56
CA LEU A 73 6.18 12.78 6.37
C LEU A 73 6.84 14.14 6.48
N GLU A 74 6.21 15.21 5.97
CA GLU A 74 6.76 16.57 6.05
C GLU A 74 6.98 17.00 7.51
N ILE A 75 6.00 16.71 8.38
CA ILE A 75 6.13 17.03 9.81
C ILE A 75 7.16 16.13 10.49
N LEU A 76 7.17 14.83 10.20
CA LEU A 76 8.15 13.91 10.79
C LEU A 76 9.58 14.32 10.41
N ASN A 77 9.83 14.64 9.13
CA ASN A 77 11.12 15.10 8.65
C ASN A 77 11.57 16.39 9.34
N LYS A 78 10.67 17.35 9.51
CA LYS A 78 10.94 18.63 10.22
C LYS A 78 11.33 18.40 11.69
N ASN A 79 10.80 17.34 12.31
CA ASN A 79 11.12 16.94 13.68
C ASN A 79 12.25 15.90 13.77
N GLY A 80 13.01 15.69 12.68
CA GLY A 80 14.17 14.79 12.68
C GLY A 80 13.84 13.30 12.73
N VAL A 81 12.57 12.91 12.62
CA VAL A 81 12.16 11.50 12.58
C VAL A 81 12.36 10.94 11.19
N LYS A 82 13.36 10.06 11.04
CA LYS A 82 13.74 9.47 9.75
C LYS A 82 13.83 7.96 9.84
N ALA A 83 13.56 7.29 8.72
CA ALA A 83 13.74 5.85 8.60
C ALA A 83 14.88 5.52 7.63
N GLU A 84 15.63 4.49 7.94
CA GLU A 84 16.69 3.96 7.08
C GLU A 84 16.16 2.99 6.02
N ILE A 85 14.99 2.42 6.29
CA ILE A 85 14.32 1.46 5.42
C ILE A 85 12.83 1.78 5.42
N SER A 86 12.20 1.68 4.26
CA SER A 86 10.76 1.83 4.13
C SER A 86 10.15 0.74 3.27
N ALA A 87 8.88 0.45 3.52
CA ALA A 87 8.05 -0.43 2.71
C ALA A 87 6.63 0.12 2.65
N GLY A 88 5.93 -0.18 1.58
CA GLY A 88 4.52 0.20 1.46
C GLY A 88 3.70 -0.95 0.89
N LEU A 89 2.41 -1.00 1.22
CA LEU A 89 1.50 -1.99 0.68
C LEU A 89 0.91 -1.46 -0.64
N SER A 90 1.20 -2.09 -1.76
CA SER A 90 0.70 -1.73 -3.08
C SER A 90 0.95 -0.23 -3.40
N LEU A 91 -0.06 0.62 -3.31
CA LEU A 91 0.09 2.08 -3.44
C LEU A 91 1.19 2.64 -2.52
N GLY A 92 1.28 2.13 -1.30
CA GLY A 92 2.24 2.62 -0.31
C GLY A 92 3.71 2.51 -0.75
N GLU A 93 4.04 1.64 -1.70
CA GLU A 93 5.39 1.57 -2.29
C GLU A 93 5.78 2.88 -2.97
N TYR A 94 4.84 3.57 -3.60
CA TYR A 94 5.08 4.90 -4.20
C TYR A 94 5.37 5.96 -3.13
N SER A 95 4.68 5.91 -1.99
CA SER A 95 5.00 6.77 -0.84
C SER A 95 6.42 6.50 -0.31
N ALA A 96 6.83 5.25 -0.25
CA ALA A 96 8.18 4.85 0.14
C ALA A 96 9.25 5.33 -0.87
N LEU A 97 8.98 5.22 -2.16
CA LEU A 97 9.87 5.70 -3.23
C LEU A 97 10.03 7.24 -3.21
N ILE A 98 8.94 7.97 -2.93
CA ILE A 98 9.00 9.43 -2.79
C ILE A 98 9.77 9.81 -1.52
N TYR A 99 9.49 9.14 -0.40
CA TYR A 99 10.21 9.38 0.86
C TYR A 99 11.72 9.17 0.72
N SER A 100 12.13 8.11 0.03
CA SER A 100 13.55 7.81 -0.19
C SER A 100 14.26 8.73 -1.18
N GLY A 101 13.53 9.58 -1.93
CA GLY A 101 14.08 10.41 -3.01
C GLY A 101 14.34 9.65 -4.31
N ILE A 102 14.07 8.35 -4.40
CA ILE A 102 14.17 7.55 -5.64
C ILE A 102 13.22 8.14 -6.69
N LEU A 103 12.00 8.48 -6.28
CA LEU A 103 10.99 9.13 -7.10
C LEU A 103 10.76 10.55 -6.57
N ASN A 104 10.87 11.57 -7.44
CA ASN A 104 10.58 12.94 -6.98
C ASN A 104 9.08 13.14 -6.72
N PHE A 105 8.74 14.15 -5.93
CA PHE A 105 7.38 14.39 -5.46
C PHE A 105 6.41 14.61 -6.63
N GLU A 106 6.75 15.48 -7.59
CA GLU A 106 5.87 15.86 -8.69
C GLU A 106 5.56 14.70 -9.61
N ASP A 107 6.59 13.94 -9.99
CA ASP A 107 6.43 12.77 -10.85
C ASP A 107 5.67 11.66 -10.11
N GLY A 108 5.97 11.48 -8.82
CA GLY A 108 5.31 10.47 -7.99
C GLY A 108 3.80 10.72 -7.82
N VAL A 109 3.41 11.96 -7.55
CA VAL A 109 2.00 12.35 -7.43
C VAL A 109 1.25 12.13 -8.74
N LYS A 110 1.81 12.60 -9.87
CA LYS A 110 1.20 12.40 -11.19
C LYS A 110 1.13 10.94 -11.59
N LEU A 111 2.17 10.17 -11.28
CA LEU A 111 2.22 8.74 -11.57
C LEU A 111 1.16 7.97 -10.79
N VAL A 112 0.96 8.28 -9.50
CA VAL A 112 -0.08 7.65 -8.68
C VAL A 112 -1.47 8.03 -9.14
N GLN A 113 -1.70 9.28 -9.57
CA GLN A 113 -2.94 9.68 -10.22
C GLN A 113 -3.23 8.78 -11.43
N LYS A 114 -2.25 8.64 -12.35
CA LYS A 114 -2.39 7.79 -13.54
C LYS A 114 -2.58 6.31 -13.19
N ARG A 115 -1.83 5.82 -12.20
CA ARG A 115 -1.99 4.45 -11.70
C ARG A 115 -3.42 4.18 -11.23
N GLY A 116 -3.97 5.07 -10.42
CA GLY A 116 -5.35 4.94 -9.92
C GLY A 116 -6.39 4.98 -11.07
N GLU A 117 -6.21 5.89 -12.03
CA GLU A 117 -7.05 6.00 -13.23
C GLU A 117 -7.00 4.70 -14.06
N TYR A 118 -5.80 4.18 -14.35
CA TYR A 118 -5.66 2.96 -15.17
C TYR A 118 -6.18 1.71 -14.45
N MET A 119 -5.88 1.56 -13.16
CA MET A 119 -6.38 0.44 -12.36
C MET A 119 -7.91 0.46 -12.19
N GLN A 120 -8.55 1.63 -12.31
CA GLN A 120 -10.00 1.75 -12.27
C GLN A 120 -10.65 1.56 -13.64
N ASN A 121 -10.09 2.21 -14.67
CA ASN A 121 -10.78 2.37 -15.96
C ASN A 121 -10.44 1.26 -16.97
N LEU A 122 -9.34 0.52 -16.76
CA LEU A 122 -8.89 -0.55 -17.64
C LEU A 122 -9.12 -1.95 -17.06
N VAL A 123 -10.03 -2.04 -16.10
CA VAL A 123 -10.53 -3.34 -15.60
C VAL A 123 -11.30 -4.02 -16.76
N PRO A 124 -11.02 -5.30 -17.06
CA PRO A 124 -11.79 -6.04 -18.05
C PRO A 124 -13.26 -6.16 -17.66
N ASP A 125 -14.14 -6.30 -18.67
CA ASP A 125 -15.54 -6.58 -18.43
C ASP A 125 -15.71 -7.83 -17.57
N GLY A 126 -16.70 -7.82 -16.68
CA GLY A 126 -17.01 -8.93 -15.80
C GLY A 126 -17.20 -8.51 -14.34
N GLU A 127 -17.59 -9.46 -13.51
CA GLU A 127 -17.70 -9.29 -12.07
C GLU A 127 -16.43 -9.81 -11.40
N TRP A 128 -15.70 -8.92 -10.74
CA TRP A 128 -14.43 -9.19 -10.07
C TRP A 128 -14.58 -9.07 -8.56
N LEU A 129 -14.00 -10.01 -7.83
CA LEU A 129 -14.02 -10.01 -6.37
C LEU A 129 -12.59 -10.18 -5.81
N MET A 130 -12.45 -9.74 -4.57
CA MET A 130 -11.28 -10.04 -3.75
C MET A 130 -11.76 -10.52 -2.38
N SER A 131 -11.08 -11.52 -1.80
CA SER A 131 -11.41 -12.04 -0.49
C SER A 131 -10.17 -12.27 0.35
N ALA A 132 -10.22 -11.87 1.63
CA ALA A 132 -9.19 -12.16 2.60
C ALA A 132 -9.44 -13.52 3.26
N ILE A 133 -8.49 -14.44 3.13
CA ILE A 133 -8.49 -15.74 3.78
C ILE A 133 -7.65 -15.63 5.06
N LEU A 134 -8.27 -15.96 6.20
CA LEU A 134 -7.65 -15.88 7.52
C LEU A 134 -7.41 -17.25 8.12
N GLY A 135 -6.23 -17.46 8.69
CA GLY A 135 -5.87 -18.67 9.43
C GLY A 135 -5.24 -19.78 8.58
N MET A 136 -4.92 -19.47 7.31
CA MET A 136 -4.22 -20.39 6.40
C MET A 136 -2.84 -19.85 6.03
N GLY A 137 -1.91 -20.75 5.74
CA GLY A 137 -0.57 -20.44 5.23
C GLY A 137 -0.54 -20.20 3.72
N GLU A 138 0.61 -19.76 3.21
CA GLU A 138 0.79 -19.43 1.78
C GLU A 138 0.52 -20.65 0.89
N ASN A 139 1.15 -21.79 1.16
CA ASN A 139 1.00 -23.02 0.37
C ASN A 139 -0.46 -23.52 0.39
N GLU A 140 -1.15 -23.38 1.53
CA GLU A 140 -2.55 -23.81 1.65
C GLU A 140 -3.47 -22.95 0.80
N VAL A 141 -3.26 -21.63 0.75
CA VAL A 141 -4.06 -20.71 -0.08
C VAL A 141 -3.74 -20.89 -1.57
N GLU A 142 -2.47 -21.14 -1.93
CA GLU A 142 -2.09 -21.49 -3.29
C GLU A 142 -2.77 -22.81 -3.72
N GLU A 143 -2.81 -23.80 -2.86
CA GLU A 143 -3.52 -25.07 -3.11
C GLU A 143 -5.02 -24.86 -3.29
N VAL A 144 -5.66 -24.04 -2.43
CA VAL A 144 -7.07 -23.65 -2.56
C VAL A 144 -7.34 -23.07 -3.94
N CYS A 145 -6.55 -22.09 -4.36
CA CYS A 145 -6.73 -21.44 -5.66
C CYS A 145 -6.49 -22.41 -6.83
N SER A 146 -5.54 -23.33 -6.71
CA SER A 146 -5.24 -24.33 -7.76
C SER A 146 -6.37 -25.35 -7.98
N LYS A 147 -7.28 -25.52 -7.00
CA LYS A 147 -8.43 -26.43 -7.06
C LYS A 147 -9.68 -25.79 -7.66
N VAL A 148 -9.68 -24.49 -7.92
CA VAL A 148 -10.79 -23.80 -8.59
C VAL A 148 -10.94 -24.34 -9.99
N GLN A 149 -12.14 -24.79 -10.34
CA GLN A 149 -12.48 -25.35 -11.66
C GLN A 149 -13.35 -24.40 -12.49
N ASN A 150 -14.19 -23.63 -11.82
CA ASN A 150 -15.12 -22.71 -12.46
C ASN A 150 -14.66 -21.26 -12.21
N GLY A 151 -13.91 -20.70 -13.16
CA GLY A 151 -13.45 -19.32 -13.08
C GLY A 151 -11.96 -19.19 -12.78
N PHE A 152 -11.59 -18.03 -12.26
CA PHE A 152 -10.22 -17.63 -12.02
C PHE A 152 -10.05 -17.09 -10.60
N ALA A 153 -9.16 -17.65 -9.81
CA ALA A 153 -8.77 -17.14 -8.50
C ALA A 153 -7.28 -17.36 -8.26
N VAL A 154 -6.58 -16.33 -7.77
CA VAL A 154 -5.16 -16.39 -7.43
C VAL A 154 -4.87 -15.61 -6.15
N PRO A 155 -3.85 -16.01 -5.35
CA PRO A 155 -3.39 -15.22 -4.23
C PRO A 155 -2.66 -13.96 -4.72
N VAL A 156 -2.98 -12.80 -4.13
CA VAL A 156 -2.47 -11.51 -4.60
C VAL A 156 -1.83 -10.64 -3.51
N ASN A 157 -2.24 -10.77 -2.23
CA ASN A 157 -1.58 -10.06 -1.14
C ASN A 157 -1.24 -11.01 -0.01
N PHE A 158 0.05 -11.24 0.19
CA PHE A 158 0.59 -11.96 1.33
C PHE A 158 0.87 -10.95 2.45
N ASN A 159 -0.19 -10.62 3.22
CA ASN A 159 -0.17 -9.47 4.13
C ASN A 159 0.66 -9.72 5.39
N CYS A 160 0.42 -10.84 6.04
CA CYS A 160 1.12 -11.29 7.26
C CYS A 160 0.82 -12.78 7.47
N PRO A 161 1.52 -13.47 8.39
CA PRO A 161 1.22 -14.86 8.73
C PRO A 161 -0.26 -15.07 9.01
N GLY A 162 -0.88 -15.98 8.28
CA GLY A 162 -2.29 -16.33 8.41
C GLY A 162 -3.27 -15.28 7.85
N GLN A 163 -2.84 -14.38 6.96
CA GLN A 163 -3.73 -13.47 6.24
C GLN A 163 -3.26 -13.24 4.81
N ILE A 164 -3.98 -13.82 3.87
CA ILE A 164 -3.72 -13.75 2.44
C ILE A 164 -4.98 -13.31 1.71
N VAL A 165 -4.85 -12.41 0.75
CA VAL A 165 -5.95 -11.98 -0.12
C VAL A 165 -5.86 -12.71 -1.44
N ILE A 166 -6.99 -13.22 -1.90
CA ILE A 166 -7.17 -13.80 -3.23
C ILE A 166 -7.97 -12.83 -4.10
N SER A 167 -7.73 -12.87 -5.40
CA SER A 167 -8.41 -12.04 -6.40
C SER A 167 -8.77 -12.88 -7.63
N GLY A 168 -9.93 -12.60 -8.22
CA GLY A 168 -10.41 -13.34 -9.38
C GLY A 168 -11.76 -12.88 -9.85
N ASP A 169 -12.33 -13.63 -10.82
CA ASP A 169 -13.74 -13.45 -11.17
C ASP A 169 -14.65 -13.97 -10.05
N LYS A 170 -15.90 -13.56 -10.11
CA LYS A 170 -16.88 -13.86 -9.07
C LYS A 170 -17.02 -15.36 -8.80
N ASP A 171 -17.11 -16.17 -9.85
CA ASP A 171 -17.34 -17.60 -9.72
C ASP A 171 -16.11 -18.29 -9.13
N GLY A 172 -14.91 -17.96 -9.63
CA GLY A 172 -13.65 -18.47 -9.10
C GLY A 172 -13.42 -18.09 -7.65
N ILE A 173 -13.70 -16.84 -7.26
CA ILE A 173 -13.58 -16.41 -5.85
C ILE A 173 -14.59 -17.13 -4.96
N LYS A 174 -15.84 -17.28 -5.39
CA LYS A 174 -16.85 -18.00 -4.59
C LYS A 174 -16.51 -19.48 -4.41
N GLU A 175 -15.97 -20.12 -5.44
CA GLU A 175 -15.47 -21.49 -5.34
C GLU A 175 -14.27 -21.57 -4.38
N ALA A 176 -13.28 -20.69 -4.54
CA ALA A 176 -12.10 -20.60 -3.66
C ALA A 176 -12.49 -20.37 -2.19
N GLU A 177 -13.45 -19.48 -1.91
CA GLU A 177 -13.98 -19.24 -0.57
C GLU A 177 -14.55 -20.50 0.08
N ASN A 178 -15.30 -21.30 -0.70
CA ASN A 178 -15.90 -22.56 -0.23
C ASN A 178 -14.82 -23.62 0.03
N ILE A 179 -13.85 -23.76 -0.88
CA ILE A 179 -12.71 -24.67 -0.71
C ILE A 179 -11.92 -24.26 0.54
N ALA A 180 -11.59 -22.98 0.70
CA ALA A 180 -10.85 -22.48 1.86
C ALA A 180 -11.55 -22.82 3.20
N LYS A 181 -12.88 -22.67 3.27
CA LYS A 181 -13.67 -23.04 4.46
C LYS A 181 -13.58 -24.55 4.75
N GLN A 182 -13.65 -25.41 3.72
CA GLN A 182 -13.51 -26.86 3.86
C GLN A 182 -12.10 -27.27 4.31
N TYR A 183 -11.08 -26.51 3.91
CA TYR A 183 -9.67 -26.73 4.27
C TYR A 183 -9.28 -26.06 5.60
N GLY A 184 -10.25 -25.52 6.35
CA GLY A 184 -10.03 -25.03 7.71
C GLY A 184 -9.66 -23.55 7.82
N ALA A 185 -9.95 -22.73 6.80
CA ALA A 185 -9.84 -21.27 6.93
C ALA A 185 -10.67 -20.80 8.14
N ARG A 186 -10.01 -20.08 9.05
CA ARG A 186 -10.68 -19.57 10.26
C ARG A 186 -11.79 -18.57 9.92
N ARG A 187 -11.58 -17.78 8.86
CA ARG A 187 -12.52 -16.79 8.36
C ARG A 187 -12.20 -16.44 6.91
N VAL A 188 -13.23 -16.15 6.14
CA VAL A 188 -13.15 -15.61 4.78
C VAL A 188 -13.96 -14.33 4.74
N ILE A 189 -13.36 -13.25 4.24
CA ILE A 189 -13.96 -11.90 4.24
C ILE A 189 -13.88 -11.34 2.82
N GLU A 190 -15.03 -11.14 2.18
CA GLU A 190 -15.09 -10.42 0.91
C GLU A 190 -14.72 -8.95 1.12
N LEU A 191 -13.87 -8.41 0.25
CA LEU A 191 -13.39 -7.04 0.30
C LEU A 191 -14.21 -6.15 -0.64
N LYS A 192 -14.44 -4.90 -0.23
CA LYS A 192 -15.07 -3.88 -1.07
C LYS A 192 -14.03 -3.36 -2.07
N THR A 193 -13.86 -4.06 -3.19
CA THR A 193 -12.91 -3.71 -4.25
C THR A 193 -13.60 -3.71 -5.61
N SER A 194 -13.05 -2.96 -6.56
CA SER A 194 -13.66 -2.71 -7.86
C SER A 194 -12.94 -3.40 -9.03
N GLY A 195 -12.00 -4.31 -8.76
CA GLY A 195 -11.26 -4.95 -9.86
C GLY A 195 -10.34 -6.09 -9.41
N PRO A 196 -9.80 -6.86 -10.37
CA PRO A 196 -8.91 -7.99 -10.14
C PRO A 196 -7.48 -7.51 -9.88
N PHE A 197 -7.28 -6.72 -8.81
CA PHE A 197 -6.00 -6.10 -8.51
C PHE A 197 -4.91 -7.13 -8.29
N HIS A 198 -3.69 -6.78 -8.73
CA HIS A 198 -2.50 -7.63 -8.65
C HIS A 198 -2.60 -8.96 -9.40
N THR A 199 -3.43 -9.01 -10.45
CA THR A 199 -3.54 -10.16 -11.36
C THR A 199 -3.20 -9.79 -12.79
N ILE A 200 -2.87 -10.78 -13.61
CA ILE A 200 -2.60 -10.60 -15.05
C ILE A 200 -3.79 -9.99 -15.80
N LYS A 201 -4.99 -10.00 -15.24
CA LYS A 201 -6.18 -9.39 -15.82
C LYS A 201 -6.06 -7.87 -15.99
N LEU A 202 -5.15 -7.23 -15.23
CA LEU A 202 -4.84 -5.80 -15.35
C LEU A 202 -3.66 -5.51 -16.29
N GLN A 203 -3.32 -6.40 -17.23
CA GLN A 203 -2.19 -6.20 -18.15
C GLN A 203 -2.29 -4.86 -18.91
N LYS A 204 -3.48 -4.46 -19.38
CA LYS A 204 -3.67 -3.17 -20.03
C LYS A 204 -3.29 -1.98 -19.12
N ALA A 205 -3.65 -2.04 -17.84
CA ALA A 205 -3.28 -0.99 -16.90
C ALA A 205 -1.77 -0.94 -16.64
N SER A 206 -1.11 -2.11 -16.59
CA SER A 206 0.35 -2.23 -16.52
C SER A 206 1.04 -1.62 -17.74
N ASP A 207 0.54 -1.92 -18.95
CA ASP A 207 1.12 -1.42 -20.20
C ASP A 207 0.98 0.11 -20.32
N GLU A 208 -0.17 0.67 -19.91
CA GLU A 208 -0.37 2.13 -19.90
C GLU A 208 0.48 2.81 -18.83
N LEU A 209 0.59 2.22 -17.64
CA LEU A 209 1.48 2.75 -16.60
C LEU A 209 2.94 2.71 -17.05
N ARG A 210 3.38 1.68 -17.80
CA ARG A 210 4.74 1.61 -18.34
C ARG A 210 5.06 2.80 -19.23
N LYS A 211 4.12 3.27 -20.04
CA LYS A 211 4.32 4.47 -20.89
C LYS A 211 4.52 5.75 -20.06
N GLU A 212 3.86 5.85 -18.90
CA GLU A 212 4.10 6.97 -17.98
C GLU A 212 5.47 6.84 -17.31
N LEU A 213 5.82 5.64 -16.86
CA LEU A 213 7.11 5.33 -16.25
C LEU A 213 8.29 5.61 -17.19
N ASP A 214 8.11 5.44 -18.51
CA ASP A 214 9.16 5.72 -19.51
C ASP A 214 9.55 7.20 -19.56
N LYS A 215 8.66 8.11 -19.13
CA LYS A 215 8.89 9.56 -19.06
C LYS A 215 9.61 9.98 -17.76
N ILE A 216 9.69 9.10 -16.76
CA ILE A 216 10.20 9.41 -15.43
C ILE A 216 11.69 9.09 -15.34
N LYS A 217 12.41 9.98 -14.65
CA LYS A 217 13.78 9.74 -14.21
C LYS A 217 13.77 9.35 -12.73
N PHE A 218 14.29 8.17 -12.45
CA PHE A 218 14.54 7.71 -11.09
C PHE A 218 15.92 8.18 -10.62
N ASN A 219 16.05 8.49 -9.34
CA ASN A 219 17.28 8.90 -8.70
C ASN A 219 17.84 7.79 -7.81
N ASN A 220 19.06 7.97 -7.32
CA ASN A 220 19.56 7.20 -6.20
C ASN A 220 18.83 7.68 -4.93
N GLY A 221 18.34 6.75 -4.12
CA GLY A 221 17.62 7.08 -2.90
C GLY A 221 18.56 7.30 -1.70
N ASP A 222 18.09 8.11 -0.75
CA ASP A 222 18.79 8.37 0.52
C ASP A 222 18.54 7.28 1.58
N SER A 223 17.52 6.45 1.37
CA SER A 223 17.15 5.33 2.24
C SER A 223 16.70 4.12 1.42
N LYS A 224 16.71 2.94 2.05
CA LYS A 224 16.32 1.69 1.40
C LYS A 224 14.81 1.60 1.25
N VAL A 225 14.35 1.07 0.12
CA VAL A 225 12.93 0.73 -0.12
C VAL A 225 12.83 -0.75 -0.44
N ILE A 226 11.85 -1.42 0.15
CA ILE A 226 11.53 -2.84 -0.12
C ILE A 226 10.50 -2.92 -1.24
N LYS A 227 10.78 -3.69 -2.27
CA LYS A 227 9.86 -3.96 -3.40
C LYS A 227 8.72 -4.89 -2.97
N ASN A 228 7.53 -4.66 -3.50
CA ASN A 228 6.37 -5.52 -3.22
C ASN A 228 6.45 -6.88 -3.94
N ILE A 229 7.03 -6.93 -5.13
CA ILE A 229 6.99 -8.11 -6.00
C ILE A 229 7.84 -9.28 -5.49
N ASP A 230 8.99 -9.00 -4.86
CA ASP A 230 9.95 -9.98 -4.37
C ASP A 230 10.36 -9.79 -2.91
N ALA A 231 9.96 -8.68 -2.30
CA ALA A 231 10.31 -8.26 -0.95
C ALA A 231 11.81 -7.95 -0.73
N GLU A 232 12.57 -7.75 -1.80
CA GLU A 232 13.98 -7.35 -1.74
C GLU A 232 14.13 -5.82 -1.77
N VAL A 233 15.30 -5.33 -1.37
CA VAL A 233 15.63 -3.89 -1.45
C VAL A 233 15.83 -3.50 -2.91
N TYR A 234 15.33 -2.32 -3.29
CA TYR A 234 15.69 -1.71 -4.57
C TYR A 234 17.20 -1.45 -4.65
N THR A 235 17.79 -1.76 -5.80
CA THR A 235 19.22 -1.56 -6.11
C THR A 235 19.39 -0.74 -7.37
N GLU A 236 20.59 -0.23 -7.60
CA GLU A 236 20.94 0.49 -8.82
C GLU A 236 20.85 -0.35 -10.11
N ASN A 237 20.83 -1.67 -9.97
CA ASN A 237 20.71 -2.59 -11.10
C ASN A 237 19.26 -2.93 -11.47
N ASP A 238 18.29 -2.48 -10.69
CA ASP A 238 16.88 -2.76 -10.93
C ASP A 238 16.32 -1.88 -12.07
N ASP A 239 15.60 -2.49 -13.00
CA ASP A 239 14.75 -1.74 -13.93
C ASP A 239 13.47 -1.29 -13.20
N MET A 240 13.55 -0.10 -12.57
CA MET A 240 12.46 0.49 -11.82
C MET A 240 11.16 0.58 -12.63
N LYS A 241 11.27 0.85 -13.92
CA LYS A 241 10.11 1.03 -14.82
C LYS A 241 9.40 -0.31 -15.04
N ASP A 242 10.17 -1.36 -15.27
CA ASP A 242 9.65 -2.71 -15.46
C ASP A 242 9.04 -3.25 -14.16
N ILE A 243 9.73 -3.06 -13.04
CA ILE A 243 9.27 -3.49 -11.72
C ILE A 243 7.93 -2.84 -11.35
N LEU A 244 7.83 -1.51 -11.48
CA LEU A 244 6.61 -0.78 -11.11
C LEU A 244 5.43 -1.04 -12.07
N ALA A 245 5.70 -1.26 -13.37
CA ALA A 245 4.69 -1.71 -14.31
C ALA A 245 4.18 -3.12 -13.94
N LYS A 246 5.09 -4.06 -13.72
CA LYS A 246 4.76 -5.43 -13.31
C LYS A 246 4.07 -5.50 -11.94
N HIS A 247 4.32 -4.56 -11.05
CA HIS A 247 3.71 -4.52 -9.73
C HIS A 247 2.17 -4.53 -9.79
N ILE A 248 1.54 -3.90 -10.81
CA ILE A 248 0.07 -3.90 -10.98
C ILE A 248 -0.49 -5.32 -11.18
N ILE A 249 0.28 -6.19 -11.81
CA ILE A 249 -0.13 -7.54 -12.19
C ILE A 249 0.54 -8.65 -11.37
N SER A 250 1.32 -8.28 -10.36
CA SER A 250 2.08 -9.21 -9.52
C SER A 250 1.60 -9.22 -8.09
N PRO A 251 1.71 -10.34 -7.39
CA PRO A 251 1.40 -10.39 -5.96
C PRO A 251 2.26 -9.45 -5.12
N VAL A 252 1.67 -8.96 -4.04
CA VAL A 252 2.32 -8.14 -3.00
C VAL A 252 2.79 -9.04 -1.86
N ARG A 253 4.10 -9.12 -1.64
CA ARG A 253 4.72 -9.99 -0.62
C ARG A 253 5.03 -9.25 0.68
N PHE A 254 4.00 -8.59 1.26
CA PHE A 254 4.20 -7.67 2.37
C PHE A 254 4.67 -8.35 3.67
N SER A 255 4.19 -9.56 3.97
CA SER A 255 4.71 -10.38 5.09
C SER A 255 6.22 -10.54 5.00
N LYS A 256 6.70 -10.90 3.82
CA LYS A 256 8.13 -11.08 3.56
C LYS A 256 8.91 -9.77 3.64
N SER A 257 8.31 -8.65 3.19
CA SER A 257 8.90 -7.32 3.33
C SER A 257 9.15 -6.97 4.80
N LEU A 258 8.18 -7.21 5.69
CA LEU A 258 8.33 -6.99 7.14
C LEU A 258 9.43 -7.89 7.74
N GLU A 259 9.46 -9.17 7.38
CA GLU A 259 10.51 -10.09 7.82
C GLU A 259 11.91 -9.62 7.39
N ASN A 260 12.04 -9.17 6.13
CA ASN A 260 13.32 -8.69 5.62
C ASN A 260 13.75 -7.38 6.27
N MET A 261 12.82 -6.46 6.58
CA MET A 261 13.13 -5.27 7.36
C MET A 261 13.68 -5.62 8.75
N ILE A 262 13.08 -6.60 9.44
CA ILE A 262 13.56 -7.09 10.75
C ILE A 262 14.96 -7.74 10.62
N LYS A 263 15.20 -8.53 9.58
CA LYS A 263 16.52 -9.11 9.29
C LYS A 263 17.56 -8.04 9.04
N LEU A 264 17.20 -6.97 8.35
CA LEU A 264 18.05 -5.80 8.10
C LEU A 264 18.25 -4.93 9.35
N GLY A 265 17.67 -5.32 10.49
CA GLY A 265 17.91 -4.72 11.80
C GLY A 265 16.86 -3.71 12.25
N VAL A 266 15.74 -3.53 11.52
CA VAL A 266 14.64 -2.68 12.00
C VAL A 266 14.09 -3.25 13.31
N ASP A 267 14.00 -2.41 14.32
CA ASP A 267 13.44 -2.69 15.63
C ASP A 267 12.25 -1.78 15.99
N THR A 268 12.01 -0.76 15.18
CA THR A 268 10.93 0.21 15.40
C THR A 268 10.22 0.48 14.10
N PHE A 269 8.94 0.11 14.01
CA PHE A 269 8.08 0.39 12.85
C PHE A 269 7.18 1.59 13.13
N ILE A 270 7.03 2.46 12.12
CA ILE A 270 6.10 3.59 12.16
C ILE A 270 5.24 3.53 10.89
N GLU A 271 3.95 3.24 11.04
CA GLU A 271 2.99 3.32 9.94
C GLU A 271 2.56 4.78 9.75
N ILE A 272 2.66 5.28 8.51
CA ILE A 272 2.45 6.69 8.17
C ILE A 272 1.32 6.82 7.17
N GLY A 273 0.17 7.30 7.61
CA GLY A 273 -1.03 7.45 6.77
C GLY A 273 -2.30 7.04 7.50
N PRO A 274 -3.43 6.87 6.78
CA PRO A 274 -4.70 6.52 7.41
C PRO A 274 -4.70 5.11 7.99
N GLY A 275 -5.29 4.94 9.17
CA GLY A 275 -5.49 3.65 9.81
C GLY A 275 -4.28 3.11 10.57
N LYS A 276 -4.30 1.80 10.82
CA LYS A 276 -3.27 1.05 11.57
C LYS A 276 -3.16 -0.41 11.11
N THR A 277 -3.47 -0.66 9.87
CA THR A 277 -3.54 -2.01 9.29
C THR A 277 -2.17 -2.66 9.22
N LEU A 278 -1.16 -1.91 8.76
CA LEU A 278 0.21 -2.44 8.62
C LEU A 278 0.86 -2.65 9.98
N SER A 279 0.57 -1.79 10.95
CA SER A 279 0.93 -1.99 12.37
C SER A 279 0.37 -3.31 12.91
N GLY A 280 -0.87 -3.64 12.52
CA GLY A 280 -1.50 -4.92 12.84
C GLY A 280 -0.81 -6.12 12.17
N PHE A 281 -0.31 -5.96 10.95
CA PHE A 281 0.46 -6.99 10.25
C PHE A 281 1.84 -7.19 10.88
N ALA A 282 2.55 -6.10 11.18
CA ALA A 282 3.86 -6.16 11.81
C ALA A 282 3.83 -6.88 13.17
N LYS A 283 2.77 -6.71 13.96
CA LYS A 283 2.57 -7.44 15.24
C LYS A 283 2.45 -8.96 15.09
N LYS A 284 2.14 -9.46 13.90
CA LYS A 284 1.98 -10.91 13.64
C LYS A 284 3.27 -11.56 13.12
N ILE A 285 4.28 -10.80 12.78
CA ILE A 285 5.56 -11.34 12.35
C ILE A 285 6.26 -11.98 13.56
N LYS A 286 6.60 -13.24 13.43
CA LYS A 286 7.34 -13.97 14.47
C LYS A 286 8.80 -13.54 14.47
N THR A 287 9.29 -13.11 15.62
CA THR A 287 10.68 -12.69 15.81
C THR A 287 11.06 -12.82 17.29
N ASP A 288 12.33 -13.12 17.55
CA ASP A 288 12.91 -13.13 18.92
C ASP A 288 13.38 -11.73 19.35
N LYS A 289 13.28 -10.74 18.46
CA LYS A 289 13.66 -9.34 18.75
C LYS A 289 12.49 -8.60 19.36
N GLU A 290 12.78 -7.70 20.30
CA GLU A 290 11.80 -6.72 20.75
C GLU A 290 11.54 -5.72 19.63
N ILE A 291 10.28 -5.60 19.22
CA ILE A 291 9.83 -4.71 18.14
C ILE A 291 8.87 -3.68 18.70
N ARG A 292 9.18 -2.40 18.52
CA ARG A 292 8.26 -1.30 18.81
C ARG A 292 7.48 -0.95 17.57
N ILE A 293 6.18 -0.68 17.73
CA ILE A 293 5.28 -0.40 16.60
C ILE A 293 4.41 0.80 16.95
N PHE A 294 4.51 1.82 16.12
CA PHE A 294 3.75 3.05 16.19
C PHE A 294 2.94 3.25 14.90
N ASN A 295 1.95 4.14 14.96
CA ASN A 295 1.27 4.64 13.77
C ASN A 295 1.02 6.15 13.91
N VAL A 296 1.04 6.85 12.79
CA VAL A 296 0.69 8.27 12.69
C VAL A 296 -0.50 8.41 11.75
N THR A 297 -1.67 8.70 12.32
CA THR A 297 -2.93 8.85 11.60
C THR A 297 -3.67 10.14 11.95
N ASP A 298 -3.26 10.80 13.02
CA ASP A 298 -3.86 12.03 13.54
C ASP A 298 -2.84 12.85 14.36
N VAL A 299 -3.28 14.03 14.83
CA VAL A 299 -2.45 14.94 15.64
C VAL A 299 -1.94 14.27 16.92
N LYS A 300 -2.75 13.41 17.56
CA LYS A 300 -2.39 12.76 18.81
C LYS A 300 -1.26 11.76 18.59
N THR A 301 -1.44 10.85 17.65
CA THR A 301 -0.46 9.81 17.33
C THR A 301 0.83 10.39 16.75
N LEU A 302 0.75 11.50 15.99
CA LEU A 302 1.93 12.23 15.54
C LEU A 302 2.79 12.73 16.72
N LYS A 303 2.17 13.37 17.71
CA LYS A 303 2.88 13.85 18.90
C LYS A 303 3.46 12.71 19.73
N GLU A 304 2.74 11.59 19.84
CA GLU A 304 3.23 10.40 20.53
C GLU A 304 4.49 9.85 19.85
N VAL A 305 4.52 9.78 18.52
CA VAL A 305 5.71 9.31 17.78
C VAL A 305 6.87 10.27 17.97
N ILE A 306 6.70 11.57 17.78
CA ILE A 306 7.78 12.55 17.96
C ILE A 306 8.38 12.42 19.38
N ALA A 307 7.54 12.39 20.41
CA ALA A 307 8.02 12.29 21.81
C ALA A 307 8.74 10.98 22.17
N ASN A 308 8.47 9.87 21.46
CA ASN A 308 9.04 8.56 21.75
C ASN A 308 10.24 8.20 20.87
N VAL A 309 10.45 8.89 19.75
CA VAL A 309 11.51 8.60 18.77
C VAL A 309 12.68 9.57 18.90
N GLU A 310 12.48 10.77 19.44
CA GLU A 310 13.53 11.76 19.73
C GLU A 310 14.49 11.35 20.87
N LYS A 311 14.27 10.21 21.48
CA LYS A 311 15.12 9.63 22.54
C LYS A 311 15.87 8.41 22.02
#